data_d4b55f21af9457b01bf566181a71e51b
#
_entry.id   d4b55f21af9457b01bf566181a71e51b
#
_cell.length_a   1.000
_cell.length_b   1.000
_cell.length_c   1.000
_cell.angle_alpha   90.00
_cell.angle_beta   90.00
_cell.angle_gamma   90.00
#
_symmetry.space_group_name_H-M   'P 1'
#
loop_
_entity.id
_entity.type
_entity.pdbx_description
1 polymer ?
#
loop_
_entity_poly.entity_id
_entity_poly.type
_entity_poly.pdbx_seq_one_letter_code
_entity_poly.pdbx_strand_id
1 'polypeptide(L)'
;MKKVPRKIHQIYTKGWNALPDGIVASIEDLQKNNPGWEYHFYDEQRIIDFIQLHYGQAMLNTWLKINPEYGAARADFFRYLLIYIEGGVYLDVKSSSAKPLDDIIPDDCELLLCSWDNNACGFDNTKGRHDELCFLQNGEYQQWNITASPASPYIKAVIDEVAGRINHYKPWIYGIGRMGVLRTTGPIPFSIGIAKVPDSEGFYHIENYRDLGLLYTGVDKAALKKIKKSQYAQLKTPVVTLEGSAQKKYLLWLHLVFPWLRLKKNIINETRNVLVKLKKVMG
;
A
#
# COMPACT_ATOMS: atom_id res chain seq x y z
N MET A 1 -4.16 -29.48 -0.13
CA MET A 1 -3.56 -28.75 -1.29
C MET A 1 -3.56 -27.28 -0.90
N LYS A 2 -2.40 -26.60 -0.94
CA LYS A 2 -2.31 -25.18 -0.58
C LYS A 2 -3.28 -24.36 -1.42
N LYS A 3 -4.08 -23.50 -0.78
CA LYS A 3 -5.02 -22.60 -1.48
C LYS A 3 -4.29 -21.44 -2.15
N VAL A 4 -3.16 -21.00 -1.57
CA VAL A 4 -2.31 -19.94 -2.12
C VAL A 4 -1.34 -20.53 -3.14
N PRO A 5 -1.37 -20.07 -4.41
CA PRO A 5 -0.41 -20.49 -5.43
C PRO A 5 1.04 -20.11 -5.06
N ARG A 6 2.00 -20.92 -5.43
CA ARG A 6 3.44 -20.65 -5.25
C ARG A 6 3.95 -19.62 -6.25
N LYS A 7 3.44 -18.38 -6.15
CA LYS A 7 3.81 -17.26 -6.99
C LYS A 7 4.24 -16.08 -6.13
N ILE A 8 5.37 -15.48 -6.47
CA ILE A 8 5.90 -14.25 -5.85
C ILE A 8 5.77 -13.12 -6.86
N HIS A 9 5.14 -12.04 -6.46
CA HIS A 9 4.88 -10.89 -7.32
C HIS A 9 5.56 -9.64 -6.76
N GLN A 10 6.33 -8.94 -7.60
CA GLN A 10 6.90 -7.63 -7.26
C GLN A 10 6.67 -6.63 -8.40
N ILE A 11 6.47 -5.37 -8.04
CA ILE A 11 6.13 -4.30 -8.97
C ILE A 11 7.18 -3.19 -8.89
N TYR A 12 7.69 -2.78 -10.05
CA TYR A 12 8.46 -1.55 -10.18
C TYR A 12 8.19 -0.90 -11.53
N THR A 13 7.34 0.11 -11.56
CA THR A 13 6.82 0.74 -12.78
C THR A 13 7.90 1.30 -13.72
N LYS A 14 9.09 1.60 -13.20
CA LYS A 14 10.22 2.09 -14.01
C LYS A 14 11.00 0.98 -14.75
N GLY A 15 10.61 -0.29 -14.55
CA GLY A 15 11.24 -1.44 -15.18
C GLY A 15 12.48 -1.95 -14.46
N TRP A 16 12.87 -3.18 -14.82
CA TRP A 16 13.96 -3.93 -14.19
C TRP A 16 15.29 -3.17 -14.24
N ASN A 17 15.65 -2.61 -15.39
CA ASN A 17 16.93 -1.91 -15.59
C ASN A 17 17.09 -0.63 -14.74
N ALA A 18 16.02 -0.15 -14.13
CA ALA A 18 16.06 1.00 -13.23
C ALA A 18 16.17 0.59 -11.74
N LEU A 19 16.23 -0.72 -11.44
CA LEU A 19 16.44 -1.22 -10.09
C LEU A 19 17.89 -1.00 -9.64
N PRO A 20 18.12 -0.53 -8.40
CA PRO A 20 19.45 -0.53 -7.79
C PRO A 20 19.96 -1.96 -7.58
N ASP A 21 21.28 -2.16 -7.73
CA ASP A 21 21.94 -3.48 -7.59
C ASP A 21 21.58 -4.21 -6.29
N GLY A 22 21.51 -3.47 -5.16
CA GLY A 22 21.13 -4.06 -3.88
C GLY A 22 19.70 -4.57 -3.82
N ILE A 23 18.78 -4.04 -4.66
CA ILE A 23 17.44 -4.58 -4.81
C ILE A 23 17.46 -5.85 -5.66
N VAL A 24 18.23 -5.85 -6.75
CA VAL A 24 18.39 -7.04 -7.61
C VAL A 24 18.92 -8.19 -6.77
N ALA A 25 19.99 -7.97 -6.00
CA ALA A 25 20.56 -8.98 -5.11
C ALA A 25 19.52 -9.50 -4.08
N SER A 26 18.73 -8.61 -3.49
CA SER A 26 17.65 -9.01 -2.55
C SER A 26 16.55 -9.84 -3.23
N ILE A 27 16.25 -9.58 -4.50
CA ILE A 27 15.30 -10.38 -5.29
C ILE A 27 15.89 -11.77 -5.57
N GLU A 28 17.17 -11.84 -5.93
CA GLU A 28 17.88 -13.11 -6.17
C GLU A 28 17.90 -13.98 -4.91
N ASP A 29 18.18 -13.38 -3.75
CA ASP A 29 18.14 -14.06 -2.46
C ASP A 29 16.72 -14.55 -2.11
N LEU A 30 15.70 -13.74 -2.37
CA LEU A 30 14.29 -14.13 -2.17
C LEU A 30 13.93 -15.36 -3.02
N GLN A 31 14.33 -15.39 -4.29
CA GLN A 31 14.11 -16.54 -5.18
C GLN A 31 14.89 -17.77 -4.74
N LYS A 32 16.15 -17.61 -4.34
CA LYS A 32 17.00 -18.69 -3.84
C LYS A 32 16.43 -19.32 -2.57
N ASN A 33 15.86 -18.51 -1.68
CA ASN A 33 15.25 -18.99 -0.44
C ASN A 33 13.87 -19.65 -0.65
N ASN A 34 13.29 -19.52 -1.85
CA ASN A 34 11.99 -20.07 -2.20
C ASN A 34 12.06 -20.92 -3.48
N PRO A 35 12.84 -22.01 -3.50
CA PRO A 35 12.94 -22.87 -4.66
C PRO A 35 11.58 -23.51 -4.92
N GLY A 36 11.16 -23.50 -6.20
CA GLY A 36 9.82 -24.02 -6.59
C GLY A 36 8.69 -22.98 -6.50
N TRP A 37 8.99 -21.73 -6.16
CA TRP A 37 8.09 -20.60 -6.32
C TRP A 37 8.37 -19.89 -7.66
N GLU A 38 7.33 -19.58 -8.41
CA GLU A 38 7.43 -18.77 -9.63
C GLU A 38 7.58 -17.30 -9.26
N TYR A 39 8.60 -16.62 -9.81
CA TYR A 39 8.82 -15.20 -9.59
C TYR A 39 8.32 -14.37 -10.77
N HIS A 40 7.47 -13.39 -10.51
CA HIS A 40 6.87 -12.50 -11.50
C HIS A 40 7.18 -11.04 -11.17
N PHE A 41 7.80 -10.36 -12.13
CA PHE A 41 8.09 -8.94 -12.05
C PHE A 41 7.21 -8.15 -13.01
N TYR A 42 6.68 -7.01 -12.54
CA TYR A 42 5.77 -6.17 -13.32
C TYR A 42 6.31 -4.75 -13.44
N ASP A 43 6.58 -4.33 -14.66
CA ASP A 43 6.78 -2.94 -15.09
C ASP A 43 5.46 -2.32 -15.58
N GLU A 44 5.51 -1.05 -16.01
CA GLU A 44 4.29 -0.34 -16.43
C GLU A 44 3.60 -1.01 -17.65
N GLN A 45 4.39 -1.52 -18.61
CA GLN A 45 3.80 -2.16 -19.80
C GLN A 45 3.10 -3.48 -19.43
N ARG A 46 3.75 -4.31 -18.63
CA ARG A 46 3.13 -5.56 -18.15
C ARG A 46 1.88 -5.32 -17.30
N ILE A 47 1.85 -4.22 -16.54
CA ILE A 47 0.65 -3.80 -15.80
C ILE A 47 -0.50 -3.49 -16.75
N ILE A 48 -0.24 -2.68 -17.78
CA ILE A 48 -1.25 -2.31 -18.78
C ILE A 48 -1.80 -3.56 -19.49
N ASP A 49 -0.91 -4.41 -19.98
CA ASP A 49 -1.27 -5.64 -20.68
C ASP A 49 -2.10 -6.58 -19.79
N PHE A 50 -1.71 -6.73 -18.53
CA PHE A 50 -2.42 -7.56 -17.55
C PHE A 50 -3.83 -7.02 -17.29
N ILE A 51 -3.97 -5.70 -17.02
CA ILE A 51 -5.28 -5.09 -16.76
C ILE A 51 -6.17 -5.21 -17.99
N GLN A 52 -5.64 -4.96 -19.19
CA GLN A 52 -6.38 -5.08 -20.44
C GLN A 52 -6.88 -6.50 -20.67
N LEU A 53 -6.03 -7.50 -20.40
CA LEU A 53 -6.35 -8.91 -20.61
C LEU A 53 -7.41 -9.42 -19.64
N HIS A 54 -7.26 -9.13 -18.34
CA HIS A 54 -8.08 -9.75 -17.29
C HIS A 54 -9.30 -8.93 -16.87
N TYR A 55 -9.27 -7.60 -17.07
CA TYR A 55 -10.31 -6.68 -16.59
C TYR A 55 -10.93 -5.84 -17.71
N GLY A 56 -10.30 -5.79 -18.86
CA GLY A 56 -10.76 -5.01 -20.01
C GLY A 56 -10.55 -3.49 -19.88
N GLN A 57 -11.01 -2.77 -20.89
CA GLN A 57 -10.75 -1.35 -21.07
C GLN A 57 -11.30 -0.46 -19.93
N ALA A 58 -12.44 -0.81 -19.35
CA ALA A 58 -13.07 0.00 -18.31
C ALA A 58 -12.18 0.10 -17.05
N MET A 59 -11.58 -1.01 -16.62
CA MET A 59 -10.69 -1.02 -15.47
C MET A 59 -9.33 -0.39 -15.82
N LEU A 60 -8.83 -0.61 -17.02
CA LEU A 60 -7.62 0.06 -17.51
C LEU A 60 -7.81 1.59 -17.51
N ASN A 61 -8.94 2.08 -17.98
CA ASN A 61 -9.25 3.50 -17.92
C ASN A 61 -9.29 4.03 -16.46
N THR A 62 -9.82 3.22 -15.52
CA THR A 62 -9.80 3.59 -14.09
C THR A 62 -8.38 3.69 -13.56
N TRP A 63 -7.51 2.73 -13.89
CA TRP A 63 -6.09 2.76 -13.49
C TRP A 63 -5.35 3.94 -14.15
N LEU A 64 -5.58 4.22 -15.42
CA LEU A 64 -4.98 5.34 -16.16
C LEU A 64 -5.38 6.72 -15.63
N LYS A 65 -6.52 6.85 -14.93
CA LYS A 65 -6.86 8.10 -14.21
C LYS A 65 -5.86 8.45 -13.11
N ILE A 66 -5.16 7.47 -12.54
CA ILE A 66 -4.14 7.74 -11.52
C ILE A 66 -2.99 8.49 -12.19
N ASN A 67 -2.68 9.68 -11.66
CA ASN A 67 -1.64 10.54 -12.19
C ASN A 67 -0.29 9.79 -12.23
N PRO A 68 0.42 9.72 -13.37
CA PRO A 68 1.67 8.98 -13.53
C PRO A 68 2.80 9.44 -12.59
N GLU A 69 2.76 10.66 -12.09
CA GLU A 69 3.70 11.12 -11.07
C GLU A 69 3.58 10.32 -9.75
N TYR A 70 2.45 9.68 -9.52
CA TYR A 70 2.16 8.84 -8.36
C TYR A 70 2.35 7.34 -8.66
N GLY A 71 3.55 6.94 -9.09
CA GLY A 71 3.86 5.54 -9.37
C GLY A 71 3.52 4.57 -8.23
N ALA A 72 3.65 5.03 -6.97
CA ALA A 72 3.22 4.25 -5.82
C ALA A 72 1.71 3.95 -5.83
N ALA A 73 0.86 4.96 -6.14
CA ALA A 73 -0.59 4.76 -6.21
C ALA A 73 -0.99 3.84 -7.37
N ARG A 74 -0.28 3.91 -8.51
CA ARG A 74 -0.45 2.97 -9.62
C ARG A 74 -0.10 1.55 -9.23
N ALA A 75 1.01 1.37 -8.52
CA ALA A 75 1.41 0.06 -7.98
C ALA A 75 0.44 -0.45 -6.92
N ASP A 76 -0.06 0.42 -6.03
CA ASP A 76 -1.05 0.08 -5.01
C ASP A 76 -2.31 -0.52 -5.63
N PHE A 77 -2.91 0.14 -6.61
CA PHE A 77 -4.14 -0.37 -7.22
C PHE A 77 -3.88 -1.64 -8.02
N PHE A 78 -2.76 -1.71 -8.75
CA PHE A 78 -2.43 -2.90 -9.53
C PHE A 78 -2.18 -4.14 -8.68
N ARG A 79 -1.50 -4.04 -7.52
CA ARG A 79 -1.25 -5.22 -6.66
C ARG A 79 -2.55 -5.91 -6.22
N TYR A 80 -3.62 -5.17 -6.02
CA TYR A 80 -4.92 -5.75 -5.67
C TYR A 80 -5.55 -6.48 -6.86
N LEU A 81 -5.52 -5.86 -8.04
CA LEU A 81 -5.99 -6.48 -9.28
C LEU A 81 -5.21 -7.77 -9.58
N LEU A 82 -3.90 -7.72 -9.42
CA LEU A 82 -3.00 -8.84 -9.65
C LEU A 82 -3.30 -10.01 -8.71
N ILE A 83 -3.30 -9.78 -7.41
CA ILE A 83 -3.50 -10.81 -6.39
C ILE A 83 -4.92 -11.41 -6.48
N TYR A 84 -5.92 -10.65 -6.89
CA TYR A 84 -7.25 -11.19 -7.11
C TYR A 84 -7.29 -12.25 -8.22
N ILE A 85 -6.56 -12.06 -9.32
CA ILE A 85 -6.51 -13.00 -10.45
C ILE A 85 -5.55 -14.15 -10.16
N GLU A 86 -4.31 -13.83 -9.79
CA GLU A 86 -3.21 -14.78 -9.72
C GLU A 86 -3.11 -15.47 -8.35
N GLY A 87 -3.60 -14.84 -7.29
CA GLY A 87 -3.26 -15.25 -5.93
C GLY A 87 -1.75 -15.13 -5.66
N GLY A 88 -1.24 -15.88 -4.69
CA GLY A 88 0.18 -15.89 -4.35
C GLY A 88 0.57 -14.84 -3.33
N VAL A 89 1.83 -14.43 -3.37
CA VAL A 89 2.44 -13.48 -2.44
C VAL A 89 2.91 -12.25 -3.20
N TYR A 90 2.35 -11.09 -2.84
CA TYR A 90 2.90 -9.81 -3.25
C TYR A 90 3.84 -9.28 -2.17
N LEU A 91 5.00 -8.81 -2.58
CA LEU A 91 5.94 -8.07 -1.74
C LEU A 91 6.37 -6.78 -2.45
N ASP A 92 6.44 -5.65 -1.75
CA ASP A 92 7.09 -4.45 -2.31
C ASP A 92 8.49 -4.81 -2.80
N VAL A 93 8.96 -4.24 -3.89
CA VAL A 93 10.26 -4.58 -4.52
C VAL A 93 11.46 -4.44 -3.58
N LYS A 94 11.36 -3.65 -2.51
CA LYS A 94 12.39 -3.49 -1.47
C LYS A 94 12.26 -4.49 -0.32
N SER A 95 11.19 -5.28 -0.31
CA SER A 95 10.83 -6.18 0.78
C SER A 95 11.20 -7.61 0.45
N SER A 96 11.42 -8.43 1.47
CA SER A 96 11.86 -9.81 1.33
C SER A 96 11.32 -10.67 2.47
N SER A 97 11.71 -11.94 2.52
CA SER A 97 11.46 -12.87 3.62
C SER A 97 12.78 -13.53 4.06
N ALA A 98 13.00 -13.61 5.37
CA ALA A 98 14.12 -14.32 5.95
C ALA A 98 13.85 -15.82 6.10
N LYS A 99 12.58 -16.25 5.99
CA LYS A 99 12.17 -17.65 6.05
C LYS A 99 11.59 -18.08 4.69
N PRO A 100 11.65 -19.37 4.34
CA PRO A 100 10.88 -19.88 3.20
C PRO A 100 9.39 -19.57 3.33
N LEU A 101 8.75 -19.16 2.24
CA LEU A 101 7.32 -18.84 2.23
C LEU A 101 6.45 -20.07 2.52
N ASP A 102 6.93 -21.27 2.21
CA ASP A 102 6.25 -22.51 2.55
C ASP A 102 6.14 -22.76 4.07
N ASP A 103 7.06 -22.19 4.88
CA ASP A 103 7.06 -22.28 6.33
C ASP A 103 6.16 -21.21 6.99
N ILE A 104 5.78 -20.20 6.24
CA ILE A 104 5.02 -19.04 6.73
C ILE A 104 3.53 -19.19 6.43
N ILE A 105 3.18 -19.76 5.26
CA ILE A 105 1.82 -19.74 4.74
C ILE A 105 1.10 -21.04 5.08
N PRO A 106 0.01 -21.01 5.88
CA PRO A 106 -0.81 -22.18 6.16
C PRO A 106 -1.40 -22.78 4.89
N ASP A 107 -1.64 -24.10 4.90
CA ASP A 107 -2.15 -24.83 3.72
C ASP A 107 -3.58 -24.41 3.34
N ASP A 108 -4.39 -24.03 4.31
CA ASP A 108 -5.77 -23.59 4.16
C ASP A 108 -5.92 -22.06 4.06
N CYS A 109 -4.81 -21.34 3.94
CA CYS A 109 -4.80 -19.89 3.88
C CYS A 109 -5.58 -19.36 2.67
N GLU A 110 -6.59 -18.53 2.92
CA GLU A 110 -7.29 -17.74 1.90
C GLU A 110 -6.76 -16.32 1.82
N LEU A 111 -6.44 -15.75 2.99
CA LEU A 111 -5.83 -14.43 3.12
C LEU A 111 -4.97 -14.40 4.37
N LEU A 112 -3.70 -13.99 4.22
CA LEU A 112 -2.81 -13.71 5.34
C LEU A 112 -2.38 -12.25 5.26
N LEU A 113 -2.69 -11.51 6.33
CA LEU A 113 -2.35 -10.11 6.48
C LEU A 113 -1.56 -9.87 7.76
N CYS A 114 -0.77 -8.82 7.74
CA CYS A 114 -0.03 -8.37 8.91
C CYS A 114 -0.42 -6.94 9.30
N SER A 115 -0.25 -6.61 10.57
CA SER A 115 -0.25 -5.24 11.08
C SER A 115 1.16 -4.79 11.48
N TRP A 116 1.30 -3.51 11.78
CA TRP A 116 2.48 -2.97 12.44
C TRP A 116 2.43 -3.40 13.92
N ASP A 117 3.60 -3.64 14.51
CA ASP A 117 3.70 -3.95 15.93
C ASP A 117 3.31 -2.71 16.78
N ASN A 118 2.01 -2.53 16.95
CA ASN A 118 1.37 -1.40 17.62
C ASN A 118 1.01 -1.67 19.09
N ASN A 119 1.52 -2.75 19.69
CA ASN A 119 1.36 -3.03 21.11
C ASN A 119 2.03 -1.93 21.97
N ALA A 120 1.64 -1.79 23.23
CA ALA A 120 2.10 -0.72 24.12
C ALA A 120 3.64 -0.63 24.22
N CYS A 121 4.33 -1.79 24.14
CA CYS A 121 5.78 -1.92 24.08
C CYS A 121 6.30 -2.24 22.66
N GLY A 122 5.45 -2.16 21.65
CA GLY A 122 5.77 -2.55 20.30
C GLY A 122 6.70 -1.58 19.60
N PHE A 123 7.53 -2.10 18.70
CA PHE A 123 8.52 -1.32 17.95
C PHE A 123 7.89 -0.26 17.03
N ASP A 124 6.68 -0.52 16.54
CA ASP A 124 6.00 0.31 15.53
C ASP A 124 4.82 1.12 16.09
N ASN A 125 4.72 1.28 17.39
CA ASN A 125 3.55 1.71 18.18
C ASN A 125 2.72 2.91 17.67
N THR A 126 3.17 3.61 16.64
CA THR A 126 2.43 4.74 16.02
C THR A 126 2.22 4.57 14.52
N LYS A 127 2.78 3.52 13.91
CA LYS A 127 2.66 3.31 12.46
C LYS A 127 1.26 2.81 12.10
N GLY A 128 0.74 3.31 10.97
CA GLY A 128 -0.54 2.83 10.43
C GLY A 128 -1.77 3.17 11.25
N ARG A 129 -1.64 4.03 12.28
CA ARG A 129 -2.78 4.55 13.04
C ARG A 129 -3.36 5.75 12.31
N HIS A 130 -4.57 5.59 11.79
CA HIS A 130 -5.31 6.60 11.06
C HIS A 130 -6.68 6.79 11.70
N ASP A 131 -7.17 8.04 11.77
CA ASP A 131 -8.49 8.34 12.34
C ASP A 131 -9.61 7.59 11.60
N GLU A 132 -9.43 7.38 10.29
CA GLU A 132 -10.36 6.64 9.44
C GLU A 132 -10.44 5.13 9.76
N LEU A 133 -9.46 4.61 10.50
CA LEU A 133 -9.34 3.20 10.89
C LEU A 133 -9.44 3.00 12.41
N CYS A 134 -10.08 3.93 13.12
CA CYS A 134 -10.25 3.85 14.59
C CYS A 134 -11.00 2.59 15.06
N PHE A 135 -11.72 1.92 14.18
CA PHE A 135 -12.40 0.65 14.43
C PHE A 135 -11.45 -0.58 14.40
N LEU A 136 -10.22 -0.44 13.88
CA LEU A 136 -9.19 -1.47 13.89
C LEU A 136 -8.23 -1.24 15.06
N GLN A 137 -8.21 -2.16 16.01
CA GLN A 137 -7.40 -2.05 17.23
C GLN A 137 -5.90 -1.86 16.93
N ASN A 138 -5.36 -2.59 15.94
CA ASN A 138 -3.95 -2.58 15.57
C ASN A 138 -3.61 -1.59 14.43
N GLY A 139 -4.58 -0.72 14.04
CA GLY A 139 -4.41 0.21 12.93
C GLY A 139 -4.55 -0.47 11.56
N GLU A 140 -3.88 0.05 10.53
CA GLU A 140 -3.98 -0.44 9.16
C GLU A 140 -3.45 -1.87 8.99
N TYR A 141 -4.06 -2.64 8.11
CA TYR A 141 -3.43 -3.81 7.53
C TYR A 141 -2.32 -3.38 6.57
N GLN A 142 -1.18 -4.05 6.66
CA GLN A 142 -0.05 -3.78 5.77
C GLN A 142 -0.37 -4.21 4.34
N GLN A 143 -0.07 -3.34 3.38
CA GLN A 143 -0.27 -3.64 1.96
C GLN A 143 1.04 -3.89 1.18
N TRP A 144 2.19 -3.73 1.84
CA TRP A 144 3.49 -4.01 1.24
C TRP A 144 3.80 -5.51 1.16
N ASN A 145 3.03 -6.30 1.90
CA ASN A 145 2.95 -7.76 1.82
C ASN A 145 1.47 -8.15 1.78
N ILE A 146 1.07 -8.97 0.84
CA ILE A 146 -0.28 -9.50 0.72
C ILE A 146 -0.15 -10.94 0.25
N THR A 147 -0.71 -11.88 1.00
CA THR A 147 -0.76 -13.28 0.63
C THR A 147 -2.22 -13.68 0.51
N ALA A 148 -2.66 -14.14 -0.66
CA ALA A 148 -4.05 -14.54 -0.85
C ALA A 148 -4.21 -15.66 -1.88
N SER A 149 -5.31 -16.40 -1.74
CA SER A 149 -5.82 -17.28 -2.80
C SER A 149 -6.41 -16.44 -3.94
N PRO A 150 -6.45 -16.97 -5.18
CA PRO A 150 -7.16 -16.30 -6.28
C PRO A 150 -8.64 -16.12 -5.93
N ALA A 151 -9.25 -15.09 -6.53
CA ALA A 151 -10.66 -14.73 -6.36
C ALA A 151 -11.10 -14.50 -4.91
N SER A 152 -10.16 -14.11 -4.03
CA SER A 152 -10.45 -13.79 -2.63
C SER A 152 -11.53 -12.70 -2.51
N PRO A 153 -12.63 -12.94 -1.74
CA PRO A 153 -13.68 -11.94 -1.55
C PRO A 153 -13.17 -10.68 -0.85
N TYR A 154 -12.19 -10.80 0.00
CA TYR A 154 -11.53 -9.69 0.68
C TYR A 154 -10.83 -8.77 -0.32
N ILE A 155 -10.03 -9.35 -1.23
CA ILE A 155 -9.32 -8.58 -2.27
C ILE A 155 -10.32 -7.96 -3.26
N LYS A 156 -11.42 -8.66 -3.57
CA LYS A 156 -12.50 -8.08 -4.39
C LYS A 156 -13.10 -6.82 -3.74
N ALA A 157 -13.39 -6.87 -2.44
CA ALA A 157 -13.92 -5.72 -1.69
C ALA A 157 -12.93 -4.55 -1.67
N VAL A 158 -11.62 -4.83 -1.57
CA VAL A 158 -10.56 -3.81 -1.70
C VAL A 158 -10.56 -3.17 -3.08
N ILE A 159 -10.65 -3.98 -4.15
CA ILE A 159 -10.71 -3.47 -5.53
C ILE A 159 -11.89 -2.52 -5.71
N ASP A 160 -13.08 -2.91 -5.24
CA ASP A 160 -14.28 -2.10 -5.36
C ASP A 160 -14.17 -0.78 -4.58
N GLU A 161 -13.62 -0.83 -3.36
CA GLU A 161 -13.38 0.37 -2.54
C GLU A 161 -12.40 1.33 -3.22
N VAL A 162 -11.26 0.82 -3.71
CA VAL A 162 -10.22 1.64 -4.35
C VAL A 162 -10.69 2.19 -5.68
N ALA A 163 -11.31 1.38 -6.54
CA ALA A 163 -11.87 1.83 -7.81
C ALA A 163 -12.94 2.91 -7.61
N GLY A 164 -13.80 2.74 -6.60
CA GLY A 164 -14.79 3.73 -6.20
C GLY A 164 -14.13 5.06 -5.82
N ARG A 165 -13.06 5.03 -5.02
CA ARG A 165 -12.32 6.24 -4.62
C ARG A 165 -11.63 6.92 -5.79
N ILE A 166 -11.03 6.18 -6.71
CA ILE A 166 -10.42 6.72 -7.92
C ILE A 166 -11.48 7.43 -8.77
N ASN A 167 -12.62 6.78 -9.00
CA ASN A 167 -13.70 7.30 -9.85
C ASN A 167 -14.41 8.53 -9.25
N HIS A 168 -14.45 8.64 -7.91
CA HIS A 168 -15.08 9.75 -7.21
C HIS A 168 -14.05 10.66 -6.50
N TYR A 169 -12.80 10.65 -6.94
CA TYR A 169 -11.73 11.38 -6.30
C TYR A 169 -11.97 12.89 -6.26
N LYS A 170 -11.76 13.44 -5.05
CA LYS A 170 -11.79 14.88 -4.79
C LYS A 170 -10.62 15.25 -3.88
N PRO A 171 -9.70 16.11 -4.33
CA PRO A 171 -8.49 16.46 -3.56
C PRO A 171 -8.79 17.03 -2.17
N TRP A 172 -9.90 17.73 -1.99
CA TRP A 172 -10.31 18.27 -0.69
C TRP A 172 -10.91 17.24 0.28
N ILE A 173 -11.23 16.02 -0.21
CA ILE A 173 -11.69 14.89 0.61
C ILE A 173 -10.52 13.94 0.86
N TYR A 174 -9.89 13.44 -0.20
CA TYR A 174 -8.86 12.43 -0.11
C TYR A 174 -7.46 13.01 0.13
N GLY A 175 -7.25 14.30 -0.19
CA GLY A 175 -5.95 14.96 -0.09
C GLY A 175 -5.09 14.80 -1.34
N ILE A 176 -3.85 15.28 -1.24
CA ILE A 176 -2.79 15.23 -2.26
C ILE A 176 -1.49 14.71 -1.61
N GLY A 177 -0.48 14.44 -2.40
CA GLY A 177 0.81 13.96 -1.90
C GLY A 177 0.64 12.65 -1.11
N ARG A 178 1.40 12.51 -0.02
CA ARG A 178 1.37 11.28 0.79
C ARG A 178 -0.03 10.94 1.30
N MET A 179 -0.75 11.89 1.89
CA MET A 179 -2.10 11.62 2.43
C MET A 179 -3.10 11.28 1.33
N GLY A 180 -2.95 11.91 0.14
CA GLY A 180 -3.74 11.56 -1.02
C GLY A 180 -3.57 10.09 -1.43
N VAL A 181 -2.34 9.59 -1.48
CA VAL A 181 -2.06 8.17 -1.78
C VAL A 181 -2.63 7.26 -0.70
N LEU A 182 -2.33 7.52 0.59
CA LEU A 182 -2.81 6.71 1.71
C LEU A 182 -4.34 6.54 1.71
N ARG A 183 -5.07 7.60 1.32
CA ARG A 183 -6.54 7.65 1.33
C ARG A 183 -7.19 7.19 0.03
N THR A 184 -6.48 7.19 -1.09
CA THR A 184 -7.08 6.85 -2.39
C THR A 184 -6.81 5.40 -2.78
N THR A 185 -5.56 4.95 -2.70
CA THR A 185 -5.13 3.61 -3.16
C THR A 185 -4.39 2.82 -2.10
N GLY A 186 -3.93 3.50 -1.05
CA GLY A 186 -3.05 3.00 -0.02
C GLY A 186 -3.74 2.16 1.07
N PRO A 187 -3.11 2.05 2.24
CA PRO A 187 -3.54 1.13 3.30
C PRO A 187 -4.90 1.49 3.91
N ILE A 188 -5.35 2.75 3.83
CA ILE A 188 -6.66 3.14 4.38
C ILE A 188 -7.80 2.45 3.63
N PRO A 189 -7.98 2.63 2.29
CA PRO A 189 -9.02 1.90 1.57
C PRO A 189 -8.80 0.39 1.55
N PHE A 190 -7.56 -0.09 1.56
CA PHE A 190 -7.24 -1.49 1.70
C PHE A 190 -7.84 -2.07 2.98
N SER A 191 -7.57 -1.47 4.13
CA SER A 191 -8.07 -1.93 5.43
C SER A 191 -9.61 -1.81 5.53
N ILE A 192 -10.20 -0.75 4.97
CA ILE A 192 -11.66 -0.60 4.92
C ILE A 192 -12.29 -1.69 4.05
N GLY A 193 -11.70 -2.01 2.89
CA GLY A 193 -12.18 -3.06 2.01
C GLY A 193 -12.18 -4.43 2.69
N ILE A 194 -11.07 -4.80 3.35
CA ILE A 194 -10.95 -6.03 4.12
C ILE A 194 -12.03 -6.11 5.20
N ALA A 195 -12.20 -5.06 6.00
CA ALA A 195 -13.15 -5.03 7.10
C ALA A 195 -14.64 -5.09 6.68
N LYS A 196 -14.96 -4.96 5.39
CA LYS A 196 -16.33 -5.16 4.87
C LYS A 196 -16.74 -6.62 4.74
N VAL A 197 -15.78 -7.53 4.75
CA VAL A 197 -16.01 -8.96 4.57
C VAL A 197 -15.88 -9.64 5.93
N PRO A 198 -16.85 -10.45 6.36
CA PRO A 198 -16.73 -11.23 7.59
C PRO A 198 -15.53 -12.19 7.53
N ASP A 199 -14.89 -12.41 8.66
CA ASP A 199 -13.76 -13.34 8.76
C ASP A 199 -14.20 -14.76 8.40
N SER A 200 -13.35 -15.47 7.66
CA SER A 200 -13.49 -16.89 7.31
C SER A 200 -12.42 -17.72 7.98
N GLU A 201 -12.59 -19.05 7.99
CA GLU A 201 -11.60 -19.98 8.56
C GLU A 201 -10.19 -19.84 7.96
N GLY A 202 -10.10 -19.44 6.69
CA GLY A 202 -8.82 -19.23 6.00
C GLY A 202 -8.27 -17.80 6.12
N PHE A 203 -8.85 -16.94 6.95
CA PHE A 203 -8.34 -15.59 7.21
C PHE A 203 -7.37 -15.61 8.39
N TYR A 204 -6.13 -15.21 8.11
CA TYR A 204 -5.05 -15.12 9.09
C TYR A 204 -4.60 -13.67 9.27
N HIS A 205 -4.67 -13.17 10.49
CA HIS A 205 -4.15 -11.84 10.86
C HIS A 205 -3.02 -11.97 11.87
N ILE A 206 -1.84 -11.47 11.52
CA ILE A 206 -0.63 -11.48 12.34
C ILE A 206 -0.33 -10.06 12.79
N GLU A 207 -0.34 -9.83 14.09
CA GLU A 207 -0.13 -8.49 14.67
C GLU A 207 1.27 -7.93 14.42
N ASN A 208 2.27 -8.80 14.29
CA ASN A 208 3.65 -8.41 14.02
C ASN A 208 4.23 -9.22 12.86
N TYR A 209 4.38 -8.60 11.69
CA TYR A 209 4.93 -9.22 10.49
C TYR A 209 6.33 -9.86 10.68
N ARG A 210 7.11 -9.40 11.69
CA ARG A 210 8.44 -9.93 11.98
C ARG A 210 8.38 -11.37 12.53
N ASP A 211 7.27 -11.75 13.15
CA ASP A 211 7.09 -13.12 13.70
C ASP A 211 7.06 -14.14 12.54
N LEU A 212 6.59 -13.73 11.38
CA LEU A 212 6.68 -14.51 10.14
C LEU A 212 8.05 -14.48 9.48
N GLY A 213 8.97 -13.63 9.94
CA GLY A 213 10.26 -13.42 9.27
C GLY A 213 10.15 -12.55 8.01
N LEU A 214 9.05 -11.84 7.81
CA LEU A 214 8.91 -10.88 6.72
C LEU A 214 9.77 -9.63 6.97
N LEU A 215 10.42 -9.13 5.93
CA LEU A 215 11.33 -8.00 5.97
C LEU A 215 10.74 -6.85 5.16
N TYR A 216 10.26 -5.79 5.83
CA TYR A 216 9.75 -4.57 5.17
C TYR A 216 10.81 -3.91 4.27
N THR A 217 12.07 -4.08 4.65
CA THR A 217 13.23 -3.64 3.88
C THR A 217 14.26 -4.75 3.95
N GLY A 218 14.39 -5.48 2.86
CA GLY A 218 15.38 -6.56 2.68
C GLY A 218 16.76 -6.06 2.23
N VAL A 219 16.93 -4.73 2.09
CA VAL A 219 18.17 -4.12 1.59
C VAL A 219 18.76 -3.14 2.59
N ASP A 220 20.07 -2.88 2.47
CA ASP A 220 20.75 -1.95 3.34
C ASP A 220 20.32 -0.49 3.13
N LYS A 221 20.71 0.38 4.09
CA LYS A 221 20.37 1.82 4.05
C LYS A 221 21.00 2.55 2.85
N ALA A 222 22.11 2.06 2.29
CA ALA A 222 22.79 2.68 1.16
C ALA A 222 22.04 2.40 -0.14
N ALA A 223 21.58 1.17 -0.36
CA ALA A 223 20.72 0.79 -1.48
C ALA A 223 19.38 1.55 -1.43
N LEU A 224 18.78 1.71 -0.24
CA LEU A 224 17.55 2.48 -0.06
C LEU A 224 17.69 3.97 -0.38
N LYS A 225 18.84 4.58 -0.13
CA LYS A 225 19.08 5.99 -0.48
C LYS A 225 19.10 6.21 -1.99
N LYS A 226 19.52 5.20 -2.79
CA LYS A 226 19.50 5.24 -4.26
C LYS A 226 18.08 5.12 -4.82
N ILE A 227 17.18 4.40 -4.12
CA ILE A 227 15.75 4.52 -4.36
C ILE A 227 15.35 5.87 -3.76
N LYS A 228 15.43 6.94 -4.56
CA LYS A 228 14.94 8.27 -4.13
C LYS A 228 13.61 8.05 -3.43
N LYS A 229 13.52 8.44 -2.14
CA LYS A 229 12.24 8.54 -1.41
C LYS A 229 11.25 9.12 -2.40
N SER A 230 10.23 8.37 -2.72
CA SER A 230 9.30 8.73 -3.78
C SER A 230 8.88 10.17 -3.57
N GLN A 231 9.21 11.04 -4.50
CA GLN A 231 8.92 12.48 -4.42
C GLN A 231 7.42 12.74 -4.29
N TYR A 232 6.58 11.69 -4.52
CA TYR A 232 5.13 11.80 -4.43
C TYR A 232 4.63 12.36 -3.09
N ALA A 233 5.38 12.14 -2.00
CA ALA A 233 5.00 12.67 -0.69
C ALA A 233 4.94 14.21 -0.63
N GLN A 234 5.66 14.89 -1.52
CA GLN A 234 5.75 16.34 -1.61
C GLN A 234 4.94 16.91 -2.78
N LEU A 235 4.37 16.05 -3.62
CA LEU A 235 3.59 16.49 -4.76
C LEU A 235 2.37 17.30 -4.31
N LYS A 236 2.12 18.38 -5.03
CA LYS A 236 0.90 19.20 -4.89
C LYS A 236 -0.10 18.94 -6.01
N THR A 237 0.22 18.06 -6.94
CA THR A 237 -0.69 17.61 -7.99
C THR A 237 -1.72 16.64 -7.41
N PRO A 238 -2.93 16.53 -7.98
CA PRO A 238 -3.92 15.52 -7.58
C PRO A 238 -3.42 14.09 -7.83
N VAL A 239 -3.77 13.15 -6.94
CA VAL A 239 -3.43 11.71 -7.12
C VAL A 239 -4.15 11.13 -8.33
N VAL A 240 -5.36 11.59 -8.60
CA VAL A 240 -6.12 11.25 -9.80
C VAL A 240 -6.19 12.49 -10.68
N THR A 241 -5.91 12.33 -11.96
CA THR A 241 -5.97 13.41 -12.95
C THR A 241 -7.38 14.01 -12.99
N LEU A 242 -7.45 15.33 -12.91
CA LEU A 242 -8.70 16.08 -12.97
C LEU A 242 -8.80 16.81 -14.29
N GLU A 243 -10.02 16.91 -14.82
CA GLU A 243 -10.32 17.59 -16.07
C GLU A 243 -11.41 18.67 -15.91
N GLY A 244 -11.45 19.59 -16.82
CA GLY A 244 -12.52 20.59 -16.94
C GLY A 244 -12.77 21.40 -15.67
N SER A 245 -14.02 21.42 -15.20
CA SER A 245 -14.43 22.18 -14.00
C SER A 245 -13.80 21.68 -12.70
N ALA A 246 -13.49 20.37 -12.60
CA ALA A 246 -12.85 19.80 -11.42
C ALA A 246 -11.42 20.34 -11.26
N GLN A 247 -10.66 20.48 -12.35
CA GLN A 247 -9.34 21.09 -12.34
C GLN A 247 -9.39 22.55 -11.88
N LYS A 248 -10.34 23.35 -12.39
CA LYS A 248 -10.51 24.74 -11.97
C LYS A 248 -10.84 24.84 -10.46
N LYS A 249 -11.75 24.02 -9.96
CA LYS A 249 -12.09 23.95 -8.53
C LYS A 249 -10.89 23.57 -7.68
N TYR A 250 -10.07 22.63 -8.16
CA TYR A 250 -8.85 22.22 -7.47
C TYR A 250 -7.86 23.39 -7.34
N LEU A 251 -7.62 24.13 -8.41
CA LEU A 251 -6.70 25.28 -8.38
C LEU A 251 -7.18 26.36 -7.38
N LEU A 252 -8.48 26.66 -7.34
CA LEU A 252 -9.05 27.56 -6.35
C LEU A 252 -8.84 27.03 -4.93
N TRP A 253 -9.12 25.75 -4.69
CA TRP A 253 -8.90 25.12 -3.39
C TRP A 253 -7.43 25.16 -2.97
N LEU A 254 -6.52 24.84 -3.89
CA LEU A 254 -5.08 24.82 -3.63
C LEU A 254 -4.54 26.20 -3.22
N HIS A 255 -5.01 27.25 -3.84
CA HIS A 255 -4.50 28.59 -3.59
C HIS A 255 -5.22 29.33 -2.44
N LEU A 256 -6.50 29.08 -2.23
CA LEU A 256 -7.29 29.82 -1.25
C LEU A 256 -7.50 29.05 0.06
N VAL A 257 -7.84 27.75 -0.02
CA VAL A 257 -8.27 26.95 1.13
C VAL A 257 -7.12 26.17 1.74
N PHE A 258 -6.31 25.52 0.93
CA PHE A 258 -5.25 24.62 1.38
C PHE A 258 -4.19 25.29 2.26
N PRO A 259 -3.70 26.53 1.97
CA PRO A 259 -2.76 27.21 2.83
C PRO A 259 -3.36 27.51 4.22
N TRP A 260 -4.64 27.91 4.27
CA TRP A 260 -5.34 28.18 5.52
C TRP A 260 -5.52 26.91 6.37
N LEU A 261 -5.90 25.79 5.76
CA LEU A 261 -6.01 24.51 6.44
C LEU A 261 -4.65 24.04 7.00
N ARG A 262 -3.57 24.27 6.27
CA ARG A 262 -2.21 23.94 6.71
C ARG A 262 -1.79 24.80 7.91
N LEU A 263 -2.08 26.09 7.87
CA LEU A 263 -1.80 27.01 8.98
C LEU A 263 -2.57 26.59 10.23
N LYS A 264 -3.88 26.33 10.12
CA LYS A 264 -4.71 25.84 11.22
C LYS A 264 -4.15 24.58 11.86
N LYS A 265 -3.74 23.60 11.04
CA LYS A 265 -3.13 22.35 11.53
C LYS A 265 -1.84 22.58 12.28
N ASN A 266 -0.98 23.48 11.81
CA ASN A 266 0.28 23.81 12.48
C ASN A 266 0.01 24.44 13.85
N ILE A 267 -0.92 25.38 13.95
CA ILE A 267 -1.32 26.02 15.22
C ILE A 267 -1.83 24.95 16.21
N ILE A 268 -2.71 24.06 15.78
CA ILE A 268 -3.24 22.99 16.64
C ILE A 268 -2.11 22.08 17.15
N ASN A 269 -1.17 21.70 16.28
CA ASN A 269 -0.05 20.84 16.64
C ASN A 269 0.89 21.53 17.65
N GLU A 270 1.20 22.81 17.45
CA GLU A 270 2.00 23.61 18.38
C GLU A 270 1.34 23.73 19.74
N THR A 271 0.04 24.03 19.77
CA THR A 271 -0.73 24.10 21.02
C THR A 271 -0.72 22.76 21.75
N ARG A 272 -0.92 21.63 21.03
CA ARG A 272 -0.85 20.29 21.62
C ARG A 272 0.54 19.99 22.19
N ASN A 273 1.60 20.35 21.48
CA ASN A 273 2.98 20.15 21.94
C ASN A 273 3.28 20.97 23.21
N VAL A 274 2.78 22.20 23.30
CA VAL A 274 2.90 23.04 24.50
C VAL A 274 2.16 22.40 25.68
N LEU A 275 0.93 21.93 25.47
CA LEU A 275 0.14 21.26 26.51
C LEU A 275 0.81 19.99 27.02
N VAL A 276 1.42 19.19 26.13
CA VAL A 276 2.17 17.98 26.50
C VAL A 276 3.41 18.34 27.34
N LYS A 277 4.13 19.40 26.96
CA LYS A 277 5.29 19.88 27.75
C LYS A 277 4.86 20.38 29.13
N LEU A 278 3.78 21.17 29.23
CA LEU A 278 3.25 21.63 30.50
C LEU A 278 2.84 20.50 31.43
N LYS A 279 2.16 19.46 30.90
CA LYS A 279 1.81 18.25 31.69
C LYS A 279 3.04 17.51 32.22
N LYS A 280 4.18 17.52 31.50
CA LYS A 280 5.42 16.88 31.94
C LYS A 280 6.17 17.72 33.01
N VAL A 281 5.89 19.00 33.14
CA VAL A 281 6.51 19.89 34.12
C VAL A 281 5.68 19.94 35.40
N MET A 282 4.39 19.67 35.31
CA MET A 282 3.44 19.73 36.44
C MET A 282 3.17 18.40 37.13
N GLY A 283 3.66 17.27 36.58
CA GLY A 283 3.62 15.94 37.20
C GLY A 283 5.01 15.36 37.36
#